data_4d7b5ca6829ff9c2ab753d21264cfe57
#
_entry.id   4d7b5ca6829ff9c2ab753d21264cfe57
#
_cell.length_a   1.000
_cell.length_b   1.000
_cell.length_c   1.000
_cell.angle_alpha   90.00
_cell.angle_beta   90.00
_cell.angle_gamma   90.00
#
_symmetry.space_group_name_H-M   'P 1'
#
loop_
_entity.id
_entity.type
_entity.pdbx_description
1 polymer ?
#
loop_
_entity_poly.entity_id
_entity_poly.type
_entity_poly.pdbx_seq_one_letter_code
_entity_poly.pdbx_strand_id
1 'polypeptide(L)'
;MKKFLVTYLAPVSVIAEWKKTDPDMRKAAEEKMRAEWKKWMNDHENIFADIGAGVGKTKVVTAQGISDSKNDIMLYSLVEAETHEAAAKSFEGHPHLQIPQSSIEIMEVHALPGMK
;
A
#
# COMPACT_ATOMS: atom_id res chain seq x y z
N MET A 1 -5.31 -21.61 1.77
CA MET A 1 -4.31 -20.53 1.97
C MET A 1 -4.85 -19.46 2.90
N LYS A 2 -3.95 -18.77 3.58
CA LYS A 2 -4.32 -17.64 4.45
C LYS A 2 -4.42 -16.37 3.63
N LYS A 3 -5.24 -15.44 4.10
CA LYS A 3 -5.45 -14.14 3.46
C LYS A 3 -4.75 -13.05 4.27
N PHE A 4 -4.17 -12.07 3.59
CA PHE A 4 -3.42 -10.99 4.21
C PHE A 4 -3.84 -9.65 3.64
N LEU A 5 -3.97 -8.66 4.52
CA LEU A 5 -4.15 -7.26 4.11
C LEU A 5 -2.77 -6.63 3.96
N VAL A 6 -2.53 -6.06 2.80
CA VAL A 6 -1.28 -5.37 2.52
C VAL A 6 -1.55 -3.88 2.46
N THR A 7 -0.81 -3.10 3.25
CA THR A 7 -0.87 -1.64 3.19
C THR A 7 0.49 -1.10 2.74
N TYR A 8 0.43 -0.11 1.85
CA TYR A 8 1.63 0.50 1.27
C TYR A 8 1.73 1.89 1.85
N LEU A 9 2.80 2.14 2.60
CA LEU A 9 2.95 3.35 3.39
C LEU A 9 4.12 4.20 2.93
N ALA A 10 3.94 5.51 3.00
CA ALA A 10 5.01 6.48 2.83
C ALA A 10 4.71 7.68 3.72
N PRO A 11 5.73 8.25 4.40
CA PRO A 11 5.51 9.39 5.26
C PRO A 11 4.85 10.55 4.53
N VAL A 12 3.88 11.18 5.17
CA VAL A 12 3.17 12.35 4.61
C VAL A 12 4.15 13.43 4.19
N SER A 13 5.20 13.66 5.00
CA SER A 13 6.23 14.67 4.70
C SER A 13 7.00 14.36 3.43
N VAL A 14 7.31 13.08 3.17
CA VAL A 14 8.03 12.66 1.96
C VAL A 14 7.17 12.92 0.73
N ILE A 15 5.90 12.60 0.80
CA ILE A 15 4.97 12.84 -0.31
C ILE A 15 4.80 14.33 -0.56
N ALA A 16 4.72 15.15 0.50
CA ALA A 16 4.60 16.59 0.37
C ALA A 16 5.83 17.18 -0.34
N GLU A 17 7.03 16.72 0.01
CA GLU A 17 8.27 17.15 -0.65
C GLU A 17 8.29 16.71 -2.13
N TRP A 18 7.84 15.50 -2.40
CA TRP A 18 7.75 14.99 -3.77
C TRP A 18 6.88 15.88 -4.64
N LYS A 19 5.74 16.35 -4.11
CA LYS A 19 4.83 17.21 -4.84
C LYS A 19 5.42 18.57 -5.19
N LYS A 20 6.48 18.99 -4.52
CA LYS A 20 7.21 20.23 -4.80
C LYS A 20 8.28 20.07 -5.89
N THR A 21 8.53 18.84 -6.32
CA THR A 21 9.51 18.56 -7.38
C THR A 21 9.01 19.12 -8.70
N ASP A 22 9.96 19.45 -9.59
CA ASP A 22 9.64 19.92 -10.94
C ASP A 22 8.61 19.01 -11.60
N PRO A 23 7.49 19.57 -12.15
CA PRO A 23 6.42 18.75 -12.72
C PRO A 23 6.86 17.79 -13.82
N ASP A 24 7.81 18.19 -14.68
CA ASP A 24 8.29 17.33 -15.76
C ASP A 24 9.08 16.14 -15.22
N MET A 25 9.94 16.38 -14.23
CA MET A 25 10.71 15.33 -13.59
C MET A 25 9.78 14.38 -12.83
N ARG A 26 8.79 14.94 -12.14
CA ARG A 26 7.82 14.14 -11.38
C ARG A 26 7.01 13.25 -12.32
N LYS A 27 6.56 13.78 -13.44
CA LYS A 27 5.79 13.03 -14.43
C LYS A 27 6.59 11.85 -14.98
N ALA A 28 7.85 12.09 -15.33
CA ALA A 28 8.73 11.04 -15.85
C ALA A 28 8.96 9.94 -14.82
N ALA A 29 9.19 10.32 -13.56
CA ALA A 29 9.40 9.37 -12.48
C ALA A 29 8.13 8.55 -12.19
N GLU A 30 6.97 9.19 -12.23
CA GLU A 30 5.69 8.51 -12.02
C GLU A 30 5.39 7.52 -13.13
N GLU A 31 5.70 7.85 -14.37
CA GLU A 31 5.53 6.94 -15.51
C GLU A 31 6.42 5.72 -15.38
N LYS A 32 7.67 5.93 -14.96
CA LYS A 32 8.61 4.82 -14.72
C LYS A 32 8.11 3.91 -13.60
N MET A 33 7.67 4.50 -12.50
CA MET A 33 7.14 3.77 -11.35
C MET A 33 5.91 2.96 -11.77
N ARG A 34 5.03 3.55 -12.55
CA ARG A 34 3.81 2.86 -13.01
C ARG A 34 4.15 1.66 -13.88
N ALA A 35 5.15 1.79 -14.75
CA ALA A 35 5.59 0.69 -15.61
C ALA A 35 6.18 -0.45 -14.76
N GLU A 36 6.99 -0.11 -13.75
CA GLU A 36 7.58 -1.09 -12.84
C GLU A 36 6.51 -1.80 -12.00
N TRP A 37 5.51 -1.05 -11.52
CA TRP A 37 4.37 -1.61 -10.79
C TRP A 37 3.60 -2.60 -11.65
N LYS A 38 3.32 -2.22 -12.89
CA LYS A 38 2.59 -3.09 -13.82
C LYS A 38 3.33 -4.41 -14.05
N LYS A 39 4.65 -4.32 -14.24
CA LYS A 39 5.47 -5.51 -14.40
C LYS A 39 5.44 -6.38 -13.17
N TRP A 40 5.61 -5.77 -11.99
CA TRP A 40 5.59 -6.51 -10.72
C TRP A 40 4.23 -7.19 -10.51
N MET A 41 3.14 -6.48 -10.79
CA MET A 41 1.78 -7.02 -10.69
C MET A 41 1.58 -8.22 -11.63
N ASN A 42 2.06 -8.12 -12.86
CA ASN A 42 1.96 -9.22 -13.81
C ASN A 42 2.75 -10.45 -13.35
N ASP A 43 3.93 -10.21 -12.76
CA ASP A 43 4.78 -11.30 -12.28
C ASP A 43 4.20 -11.98 -11.04
N HIS A 44 3.29 -11.31 -10.30
CA HIS A 44 2.74 -11.79 -9.05
C HIS A 44 1.21 -11.90 -9.05
N GLU A 45 0.57 -11.86 -10.21
CA GLU A 45 -0.89 -11.77 -10.30
C GLU A 45 -1.62 -12.90 -9.58
N ASN A 46 -1.00 -14.06 -9.47
CA ASN A 46 -1.63 -15.23 -8.86
C ASN A 46 -1.77 -15.15 -7.34
N ILE A 47 -1.09 -14.22 -6.67
CA ILE A 47 -1.22 -14.10 -5.21
C ILE A 47 -2.35 -13.15 -4.80
N PHE A 48 -2.89 -12.35 -5.72
CA PHE A 48 -3.88 -11.32 -5.36
C PHE A 48 -5.29 -11.87 -5.32
N ALA A 49 -5.94 -11.74 -4.15
CA ALA A 49 -7.37 -11.95 -3.99
C ALA A 49 -8.12 -10.69 -4.43
N ASP A 50 -7.51 -9.52 -4.21
CA ASP A 50 -8.03 -8.23 -4.62
C ASP A 50 -6.82 -7.30 -4.81
N ILE A 51 -6.69 -6.73 -5.99
CA ILE A 51 -5.57 -5.82 -6.26
C ILE A 51 -5.66 -4.54 -5.44
N GLY A 52 -6.85 -4.24 -4.90
CA GLY A 52 -7.06 -3.10 -4.03
C GLY A 52 -7.24 -1.78 -4.75
N ALA A 53 -6.95 -0.71 -4.03
CA ALA A 53 -7.12 0.64 -4.54
C ALA A 53 -6.27 1.63 -3.75
N GLY A 54 -6.08 2.81 -4.31
CA GLY A 54 -5.50 3.93 -3.58
C GLY A 54 -6.49 4.46 -2.56
N VAL A 55 -5.97 5.00 -1.47
CA VAL A 55 -6.79 5.63 -0.42
C VAL A 55 -6.24 7.01 -0.10
N GLY A 56 -7.08 7.89 0.40
CA GLY A 56 -6.68 9.23 0.77
C GLY A 56 -7.86 10.06 1.28
N LYS A 57 -7.57 11.29 1.72
CA LYS A 57 -8.56 12.17 2.33
C LYS A 57 -9.20 11.52 3.55
N THR A 58 -8.38 11.34 4.58
CA THR A 58 -8.78 10.61 5.78
C THR A 58 -9.63 11.46 6.69
N LYS A 59 -10.71 10.88 7.22
CA LYS A 59 -11.46 11.44 8.34
C LYS A 59 -11.33 10.48 9.51
N VAL A 60 -11.18 11.04 10.70
CA VAL A 60 -11.07 10.27 11.94
C VAL A 60 -12.33 10.44 12.75
N VAL A 61 -12.87 9.34 13.23
CA VAL A 61 -14.02 9.34 14.15
C VAL A 61 -13.52 8.89 15.51
N THR A 62 -13.74 9.73 16.50
CA THR A 62 -13.39 9.44 17.89
C THR A 62 -14.63 9.66 18.77
N ALA A 63 -14.50 9.39 20.06
CA ALA A 63 -15.57 9.67 21.02
C ALA A 63 -15.97 11.15 21.03
N GLN A 64 -15.06 12.05 20.60
CA GLN A 64 -15.32 13.50 20.57
C GLN A 64 -15.87 13.98 19.23
N GLY A 65 -16.02 13.12 18.25
CA GLY A 65 -16.60 13.48 16.96
C GLY A 65 -15.73 13.15 15.76
N ILE A 66 -15.94 13.88 14.68
CA ILE A 66 -15.29 13.64 13.40
C ILE A 66 -14.30 14.78 13.11
N SER A 67 -13.12 14.44 12.63
CA SER A 67 -12.12 15.43 12.21
C SER A 67 -11.38 14.96 10.97
N ASP A 68 -10.80 15.91 10.25
CA ASP A 68 -9.92 15.59 9.13
C ASP A 68 -8.57 15.15 9.67
N SER A 69 -7.92 14.25 8.94
CA SER A 69 -6.63 13.71 9.33
C SER A 69 -5.82 13.30 8.12
N LYS A 70 -4.60 12.89 8.39
CA LYS A 70 -3.70 12.28 7.40
C LYS A 70 -3.02 11.09 8.04
N ASN A 71 -2.74 10.08 7.25
CA ASN A 71 -1.91 8.96 7.69
C ASN A 71 -0.99 8.56 6.54
N ASP A 72 -0.11 7.60 6.78
CA ASP A 72 0.91 7.21 5.83
C ASP A 72 0.43 6.16 4.82
N ILE A 73 -0.79 5.67 4.95
CA ILE A 73 -1.31 4.64 4.04
C ILE A 73 -1.67 5.27 2.70
N MET A 74 -1.06 4.75 1.63
CA MET A 74 -1.31 5.24 0.27
C MET A 74 -2.28 4.37 -0.50
N LEU A 75 -2.21 3.06 -0.31
CA LEU A 75 -3.08 2.10 -0.98
C LEU A 75 -3.07 0.78 -0.23
N TYR A 76 -3.94 -0.13 -0.64
CA TYR A 76 -4.03 -1.45 -0.03
C TYR A 76 -4.27 -2.52 -1.09
N SER A 77 -3.99 -3.77 -0.73
CA SER A 77 -4.30 -4.96 -1.51
C SER A 77 -4.67 -6.11 -0.57
N LEU A 78 -5.29 -7.13 -1.10
CA LEU A 78 -5.50 -8.38 -0.38
C LEU A 78 -4.80 -9.50 -1.14
N VAL A 79 -4.00 -10.28 -0.44
CA VAL A 79 -3.25 -11.38 -1.05
C VAL A 79 -3.47 -12.67 -0.29
N GLU A 80 -3.12 -13.79 -0.92
CA GLU A 80 -3.19 -15.10 -0.32
C GLU A 80 -1.83 -15.77 -0.36
N ALA A 81 -1.48 -16.50 0.70
CA ALA A 81 -0.22 -17.24 0.78
C ALA A 81 -0.38 -18.35 1.81
N GLU A 82 0.51 -19.34 1.74
CA GLU A 82 0.50 -20.46 2.68
C GLU A 82 0.87 -20.01 4.08
N THR A 83 1.82 -19.07 4.20
CA THR A 83 2.29 -18.58 5.50
C THR A 83 2.45 -17.06 5.46
N HIS A 84 2.47 -16.45 6.65
CA HIS A 84 2.72 -15.01 6.80
C HIS A 84 4.10 -14.63 6.22
N GLU A 85 5.09 -15.47 6.49
CA GLU A 85 6.46 -15.28 6.00
C GLU A 85 6.49 -15.27 4.46
N ALA A 86 5.81 -16.20 3.83
CA ALA A 86 5.75 -16.29 2.37
C ALA A 86 5.07 -15.06 1.78
N ALA A 87 4.00 -14.58 2.41
CA ALA A 87 3.31 -13.37 1.98
C ALA A 87 4.26 -12.16 2.01
N ALA A 88 4.98 -12.00 3.12
CA ALA A 88 5.92 -10.90 3.28
C ALA A 88 7.05 -10.96 2.24
N LYS A 89 7.61 -12.14 2.02
CA LYS A 89 8.70 -12.31 1.05
C LYS A 89 8.29 -11.95 -0.38
N SER A 90 7.02 -12.14 -0.73
CA SER A 90 6.52 -11.79 -2.05
C SER A 90 6.69 -10.31 -2.37
N PHE A 91 6.77 -9.46 -1.35
CA PHE A 91 6.87 -8.01 -1.51
C PHE A 91 8.30 -7.46 -1.40
N GLU A 92 9.29 -8.31 -1.21
CA GLU A 92 10.69 -7.87 -1.24
C GLU A 92 11.00 -7.31 -2.64
N GLY A 93 11.66 -6.16 -2.69
CA GLY A 93 12.02 -5.52 -3.95
C GLY A 93 10.86 -4.88 -4.70
N HIS A 94 9.70 -4.74 -4.06
CA HIS A 94 8.54 -4.09 -4.70
C HIS A 94 8.87 -2.64 -5.06
N PRO A 95 8.40 -2.15 -6.24
CA PRO A 95 8.69 -0.78 -6.68
C PRO A 95 8.33 0.33 -5.69
N HIS A 96 7.26 0.12 -4.89
CA HIS A 96 6.87 1.10 -3.85
C HIS A 96 8.03 1.45 -2.92
N LEU A 97 8.92 0.49 -2.68
CA LEU A 97 10.03 0.68 -1.74
C LEU A 97 11.12 1.64 -2.27
N GLN A 98 10.99 2.12 -3.50
CA GLN A 98 11.87 3.16 -4.04
C GLN A 98 11.53 4.53 -3.46
N ILE A 99 10.34 4.70 -2.89
CA ILE A 99 9.97 5.94 -2.21
C ILE A 99 10.76 6.04 -0.90
N PRO A 100 11.46 7.16 -0.63
CA PRO A 100 12.23 7.29 0.62
C PRO A 100 11.37 7.03 1.86
N GLN A 101 11.89 6.25 2.79
CA GLN A 101 11.25 5.92 4.06
C GLN A 101 9.90 5.19 3.92
N SER A 102 9.64 4.63 2.74
CA SER A 102 8.41 3.85 2.52
C SER A 102 8.51 2.46 3.13
N SER A 103 7.37 1.83 3.30
CA SER A 103 7.29 0.47 3.79
C SER A 103 6.02 -0.20 3.28
N ILE A 104 5.97 -1.51 3.41
CA ILE A 104 4.79 -2.31 3.09
C ILE A 104 4.51 -3.17 4.30
N GLU A 105 3.29 -3.10 4.83
CA GLU A 105 2.89 -3.92 5.98
C GLU A 105 1.94 -5.01 5.53
N ILE A 106 2.19 -6.23 5.99
CA ILE A 106 1.41 -7.39 5.63
C ILE A 106 0.81 -7.97 6.91
N MET A 107 -0.52 -7.91 7.01
CA MET A 107 -1.24 -8.30 8.22
C MET A 107 -2.17 -9.46 7.93
N GLU A 108 -2.16 -10.46 8.82
CA GLU A 108 -3.06 -11.60 8.67
C GLU A 108 -4.50 -11.16 8.91
N VAL A 109 -5.40 -11.57 8.01
CA VAL A 109 -6.83 -11.25 8.11
C VAL A 109 -7.52 -12.34 8.91
N HIS A 110 -8.24 -11.94 9.96
CA HIS A 110 -8.96 -12.85 10.83
C HIS A 110 -10.44 -12.50 10.84
N ALA A 111 -11.29 -13.50 10.94
CA ALA A 111 -12.72 -13.28 11.19
C ALA A 111 -12.88 -12.69 12.59
N LEU A 112 -13.82 -11.75 12.74
CA LEU A 112 -14.14 -11.21 14.05
C LEU A 112 -14.85 -12.29 14.88
N PRO A 113 -14.41 -12.54 16.13
CA PRO A 113 -15.05 -13.54 16.96
C PRO A 113 -16.54 -13.25 17.14
N GLY A 114 -17.38 -14.29 16.90
CA GLY A 114 -18.82 -14.17 17.07
C GLY A 114 -19.54 -13.32 16.03
N MET A 115 -18.84 -12.87 15.00
CA MET A 115 -19.41 -12.04 13.93
C MET A 115 -19.28 -12.73 12.58
N LYS A 116 -20.27 -12.57 11.76
CA LYS A 116 -20.28 -13.17 10.44
C LYS A 116 -20.69 -12.19 9.37
#